data_4026165ab113e6bb5b3d1b2f9d7f1354
#
_entry.id   4026165ab113e6bb5b3d1b2f9d7f1354
#
_cell.length_a   1.000
_cell.length_b   1.000
_cell.length_c   1.000
_cell.angle_alpha   90.00
_cell.angle_beta   90.00
_cell.angle_gamma   90.00
#
_symmetry.space_group_name_H-M   'P 1'
#
loop_
_entity.id
_entity.type
_entity.pdbx_description
1 polymer ?
#
loop_
_entity_poly.entity_id
_entity_poly.type
_entity_poly.pdbx_seq_one_letter_code
_entity_poly.pdbx_strand_id
1 'polypeptide(L)'
;MDFAIPQALEEYYAELETFIETVIGPMVAKDDNQRFFDHRRENARTDWERGGLPAQLWEELLGKARKAADEAGHWRFSAPKKYGGKDGSNLWMADIRDRFAQRGLGLHNDLQNEHSIVGNFPFVAMFETFGTEEQKREFIRGGFEGTRRVAFGLTEPDHGSDATWMETTAVRETRDGVDGWRIDGEKMWITGMHVATHCAMFARTSGEDGEATGITCFLVPNPTEGLQIEEWMWTFNMPTDHPRLSIT
;
A
#
# COMPACT_ATOMS: atom_id res chain seq x y z
N MET A 1 32.51 -11.24 6.57
CA MET A 1 31.08 -11.09 6.21
C MET A 1 30.91 -11.89 4.92
N ASP A 2 29.97 -12.78 4.86
CA ASP A 2 29.69 -13.60 3.67
C ASP A 2 28.51 -12.97 2.91
N PHE A 3 28.72 -12.66 1.65
CA PHE A 3 27.71 -12.09 0.75
C PHE A 3 27.25 -13.12 -0.31
N ALA A 4 27.59 -14.41 -0.13
CA ALA A 4 27.12 -15.45 -1.03
C ALA A 4 25.59 -15.57 -0.95
N ILE A 5 24.95 -15.63 -2.11
CA ILE A 5 23.50 -15.85 -2.19
C ILE A 5 23.23 -17.31 -1.82
N PRO A 6 22.31 -17.59 -0.87
CA PRO A 6 21.97 -18.96 -0.52
C PRO A 6 21.38 -19.73 -1.71
N GLN A 7 21.70 -21.01 -1.84
CA GLN A 7 21.22 -21.84 -2.94
C GLN A 7 19.67 -21.81 -3.07
N ALA A 8 18.95 -21.83 -1.94
CA ALA A 8 17.48 -21.75 -1.96
C ALA A 8 16.95 -20.44 -2.55
N LEU A 9 17.70 -19.34 -2.44
CA LEU A 9 17.34 -18.07 -3.06
C LEU A 9 17.65 -18.07 -4.56
N GLU A 10 18.75 -18.68 -4.99
CA GLU A 10 19.06 -18.88 -6.41
C GLU A 10 18.01 -19.77 -7.10
N GLU A 11 17.55 -20.82 -6.46
CA GLU A 11 16.46 -21.66 -6.96
C GLU A 11 15.17 -20.85 -7.10
N TYR A 12 14.84 -20.02 -6.11
CA TYR A 12 13.68 -19.15 -6.15
C TYR A 12 13.79 -18.07 -7.25
N TYR A 13 14.97 -17.58 -7.55
CA TYR A 13 15.19 -16.70 -8.71
C TYR A 13 14.85 -17.38 -10.02
N ALA A 14 15.22 -18.63 -10.20
CA ALA A 14 14.87 -19.36 -11.41
C ALA A 14 13.34 -19.54 -11.57
N GLU A 15 12.60 -19.73 -10.46
CA GLU A 15 11.14 -19.75 -10.47
C GLU A 15 10.57 -18.38 -10.87
N LEU A 16 11.08 -17.29 -10.29
CA LEU A 16 10.65 -15.93 -10.60
C LEU A 16 10.95 -15.54 -12.05
N GLU A 17 12.12 -15.87 -12.57
CA GLU A 17 12.47 -15.64 -13.98
C GLU A 17 11.50 -16.37 -14.91
N THR A 18 11.21 -17.63 -14.65
CA THR A 18 10.25 -18.42 -15.43
C THR A 18 8.86 -17.77 -15.40
N PHE A 19 8.41 -17.33 -14.21
CA PHE A 19 7.12 -16.65 -14.06
C PHE A 19 7.08 -15.31 -14.83
N ILE A 20 8.16 -14.53 -14.75
CA ILE A 20 8.25 -13.26 -15.49
C ILE A 20 8.16 -13.52 -17.00
N GLU A 21 8.90 -14.49 -17.51
CA GLU A 21 8.93 -14.78 -18.95
C GLU A 21 7.61 -15.36 -19.46
N THR A 22 7.01 -16.28 -18.72
CA THR A 22 5.85 -17.05 -19.20
C THR A 22 4.50 -16.42 -18.87
N VAL A 23 4.42 -15.56 -17.85
CA VAL A 23 3.16 -14.95 -17.38
C VAL A 23 3.18 -13.42 -17.51
N ILE A 24 4.17 -12.76 -16.94
CA ILE A 24 4.21 -11.29 -16.91
C ILE A 24 4.56 -10.73 -18.30
N GLY A 25 5.53 -11.29 -18.99
CA GLY A 25 5.92 -10.87 -20.36
C GLY A 25 4.74 -10.87 -21.34
N PRO A 26 3.97 -11.95 -21.45
CA PRO A 26 2.75 -11.97 -22.28
C PRO A 26 1.70 -10.93 -21.86
N MET A 27 1.53 -10.62 -20.55
CA MET A 27 0.63 -9.56 -20.12
C MET A 27 1.08 -8.18 -20.59
N VAL A 28 2.39 -7.90 -20.56
CA VAL A 28 2.96 -6.65 -21.05
C VAL A 28 2.85 -6.52 -22.55
N ALA A 29 3.07 -7.62 -23.29
CA ALA A 29 3.03 -7.63 -24.75
C ALA A 29 1.61 -7.46 -25.33
N LYS A 30 0.58 -7.77 -24.54
CA LYS A 30 -0.82 -7.74 -24.96
C LYS A 30 -1.42 -6.32 -24.84
N ASP A 31 -2.35 -5.98 -25.75
CA ASP A 31 -3.20 -4.78 -25.66
C ASP A 31 -2.41 -3.46 -25.52
N ASP A 32 -1.22 -3.38 -26.11
CA ASP A 32 -0.31 -2.23 -26.02
C ASP A 32 0.05 -1.85 -24.54
N ASN A 33 0.07 -2.85 -23.64
CA ASN A 33 0.40 -2.58 -22.23
C ASN A 33 1.85 -2.09 -22.02
N GLN A 34 2.72 -2.27 -23.00
CA GLN A 34 4.06 -1.67 -23.02
C GLN A 34 4.02 -0.13 -22.86
N ARG A 35 2.92 0.53 -23.28
CA ARG A 35 2.76 1.97 -23.11
C ARG A 35 2.91 2.44 -21.68
N PHE A 36 2.58 1.62 -20.71
CA PHE A 36 2.70 1.96 -19.29
C PHE A 36 4.15 2.03 -18.78
N PHE A 37 5.10 1.51 -19.55
CA PHE A 37 6.53 1.47 -19.23
C PHE A 37 7.38 2.26 -20.24
N ASP A 38 6.75 2.94 -21.19
CA ASP A 38 7.45 3.79 -22.17
C ASP A 38 7.50 5.22 -21.65
N HIS A 39 8.69 5.70 -21.31
CA HIS A 39 8.91 7.07 -20.80
C HIS A 39 8.44 8.18 -21.74
N ARG A 40 8.27 7.89 -23.05
CA ARG A 40 7.70 8.83 -24.02
C ARG A 40 6.18 8.91 -23.94
N ARG A 41 5.56 8.01 -23.19
CA ARG A 41 4.11 7.89 -22.98
C ARG A 41 3.80 7.94 -21.47
N GLU A 42 4.52 8.80 -20.75
CA GLU A 42 4.46 8.92 -19.29
C GLU A 42 3.04 9.14 -18.75
N ASN A 43 2.18 9.80 -19.54
CA ASN A 43 0.79 10.04 -19.17
C ASN A 43 -0.13 8.81 -19.38
N ALA A 44 0.36 7.69 -19.89
CA ALA A 44 -0.47 6.51 -20.13
C ALA A 44 -1.07 5.94 -18.83
N ARG A 45 -0.43 6.18 -17.68
CA ARG A 45 -0.89 5.73 -16.36
C ARG A 45 -1.87 6.69 -15.69
N THR A 46 -2.09 7.89 -16.25
CA THR A 46 -2.80 9.00 -15.62
C THR A 46 -4.09 9.30 -16.36
N ASP A 47 -5.19 9.38 -15.64
CA ASP A 47 -6.48 9.80 -16.14
C ASP A 47 -6.72 11.28 -15.81
N TRP A 48 -6.43 12.15 -16.77
CA TRP A 48 -6.55 13.59 -16.61
C TRP A 48 -8.01 14.07 -16.49
N GLU A 49 -8.96 13.33 -17.05
CA GLU A 49 -10.39 13.66 -16.94
C GLU A 49 -10.91 13.42 -15.53
N ARG A 50 -10.24 12.51 -14.80
CA ARG A 50 -10.53 12.20 -13.39
C ARG A 50 -9.59 12.92 -12.41
N GLY A 51 -9.04 14.07 -12.79
CA GLY A 51 -8.19 14.88 -11.93
C GLY A 51 -6.78 14.31 -11.71
N GLY A 52 -6.31 13.42 -12.60
CA GLY A 52 -4.97 12.86 -12.54
C GLY A 52 -4.84 11.57 -11.74
N LEU A 53 -5.96 10.94 -11.39
CA LEU A 53 -5.95 9.61 -10.78
C LEU A 53 -5.35 8.55 -11.71
N PRO A 54 -4.90 7.41 -11.19
CA PRO A 54 -4.45 6.31 -12.02
C PRO A 54 -5.50 5.88 -13.04
N ALA A 55 -5.06 5.66 -14.29
CA ALA A 55 -5.92 5.20 -15.37
C ALA A 55 -6.51 3.82 -15.07
N GLN A 56 -7.79 3.62 -15.36
CA GLN A 56 -8.50 2.37 -15.07
C GLN A 56 -7.81 1.15 -15.68
N LEU A 57 -7.37 1.23 -16.95
CA LEU A 57 -6.70 0.11 -17.62
C LEU A 57 -5.35 -0.24 -16.95
N TRP A 58 -4.67 0.74 -16.37
CA TRP A 58 -3.49 0.52 -15.57
C TRP A 58 -3.82 -0.25 -14.28
N GLU A 59 -4.80 0.19 -13.52
CA GLU A 59 -5.27 -0.49 -12.30
C GLU A 59 -5.73 -1.93 -12.57
N GLU A 60 -6.43 -2.16 -13.69
CA GLU A 60 -6.85 -3.50 -14.10
C GLU A 60 -5.66 -4.41 -14.43
N LEU A 61 -4.63 -3.88 -15.10
CA LEU A 61 -3.40 -4.63 -15.39
C LEU A 61 -2.67 -5.01 -14.11
N LEU A 62 -2.53 -4.06 -13.17
CA LEU A 62 -1.95 -4.32 -11.85
C LEU A 62 -2.72 -5.40 -11.09
N GLY A 63 -4.05 -5.34 -11.11
CA GLY A 63 -4.91 -6.35 -10.49
C GLY A 63 -4.69 -7.74 -11.07
N LYS A 64 -4.59 -7.86 -12.38
CA LYS A 64 -4.31 -9.14 -13.07
C LYS A 64 -2.93 -9.70 -12.71
N ALA A 65 -1.91 -8.83 -12.66
CA ALA A 65 -0.54 -9.24 -12.31
C ALA A 65 -0.45 -9.70 -10.84
N ARG A 66 -1.07 -8.96 -9.91
CA ARG A 66 -1.14 -9.35 -8.49
C ARG A 66 -1.83 -10.69 -8.30
N LYS A 67 -2.97 -10.89 -8.96
CA LYS A 67 -3.70 -12.15 -8.91
C LYS A 67 -2.88 -13.33 -9.44
N ALA A 68 -2.25 -13.18 -10.60
CA ALA A 68 -1.40 -14.21 -11.17
C ALA A 68 -0.19 -14.54 -10.27
N ALA A 69 0.43 -13.52 -9.66
CA ALA A 69 1.52 -13.71 -8.72
C ALA A 69 1.06 -14.41 -7.43
N ASP A 70 -0.17 -14.17 -6.96
CA ASP A 70 -0.75 -14.85 -5.81
C ASP A 70 -1.05 -16.33 -6.12
N GLU A 71 -1.65 -16.61 -7.26
CA GLU A 71 -1.91 -17.97 -7.74
C GLU A 71 -0.61 -18.78 -7.94
N ALA A 72 0.48 -18.13 -8.34
CA ALA A 72 1.79 -18.74 -8.46
C ALA A 72 2.55 -18.87 -7.11
N GLY A 73 2.02 -18.30 -6.02
CA GLY A 73 2.63 -18.35 -4.69
C GLY A 73 3.79 -17.36 -4.48
N HIS A 74 3.92 -16.34 -5.35
CA HIS A 74 4.95 -15.31 -5.21
C HIS A 74 4.45 -14.09 -4.44
N TRP A 75 3.18 -13.71 -4.62
CA TRP A 75 2.61 -12.50 -4.05
C TRP A 75 2.76 -12.42 -2.53
N ARG A 76 2.49 -13.52 -1.81
CA ARG A 76 2.54 -13.57 -0.34
C ARG A 76 3.92 -13.94 0.23
N PHE A 77 5.00 -13.75 -0.52
CA PHE A 77 6.35 -14.17 -0.12
C PHE A 77 6.72 -13.75 1.30
N SER A 78 6.54 -12.47 1.66
CA SER A 78 6.88 -11.93 2.99
C SER A 78 5.87 -12.31 4.09
N ALA A 79 4.71 -12.82 3.73
CA ALA A 79 3.68 -13.17 4.70
C ALA A 79 3.99 -14.47 5.44
N PRO A 80 3.48 -14.63 6.68
CA PRO A 80 3.59 -15.86 7.44
C PRO A 80 2.95 -17.06 6.70
N LYS A 81 3.56 -18.25 6.85
CA LYS A 81 3.04 -19.51 6.26
C LYS A 81 1.59 -19.81 6.63
N LYS A 82 1.15 -19.45 7.83
CA LYS A 82 -0.25 -19.61 8.26
C LYS A 82 -1.25 -18.84 7.39
N TYR A 83 -0.79 -17.85 6.62
CA TYR A 83 -1.58 -17.07 5.65
C TYR A 83 -1.25 -17.42 4.20
N GLY A 84 -0.57 -18.54 3.97
CA GLY A 84 -0.16 -18.97 2.63
C GLY A 84 1.09 -18.28 2.10
N GLY A 85 1.86 -17.61 2.97
CA GLY A 85 3.14 -16.99 2.64
C GLY A 85 4.32 -17.95 2.71
N LYS A 86 5.51 -17.42 2.48
CA LYS A 86 6.78 -18.16 2.52
C LYS A 86 7.66 -17.82 3.74
N ASP A 87 7.21 -16.97 4.67
CA ASP A 87 8.02 -16.36 5.74
C ASP A 87 9.28 -15.67 5.20
N GLY A 88 9.18 -15.06 4.03
CA GLY A 88 10.30 -14.43 3.35
C GLY A 88 10.91 -13.29 4.17
N SER A 89 12.23 -13.31 4.35
CA SER A 89 12.93 -12.30 5.12
C SER A 89 13.06 -10.98 4.36
N ASN A 90 13.22 -9.88 5.11
CA ASN A 90 13.51 -8.57 4.51
C ASN A 90 14.82 -8.55 3.73
N LEU A 91 15.81 -9.36 4.14
CA LEU A 91 17.07 -9.49 3.41
C LEU A 91 16.85 -10.11 2.02
N TRP A 92 16.09 -11.21 1.95
CA TRP A 92 15.76 -11.82 0.67
C TRP A 92 14.88 -10.91 -0.17
N MET A 93 13.95 -10.20 0.44
CA MET A 93 13.13 -9.20 -0.27
C MET A 93 13.97 -8.10 -0.90
N ALA A 94 14.97 -7.59 -0.18
CA ALA A 94 15.89 -6.57 -0.68
C ALA A 94 16.68 -7.07 -1.90
N ASP A 95 17.22 -8.29 -1.81
CA ASP A 95 18.00 -8.90 -2.87
C ASP A 95 17.15 -9.23 -4.13
N ILE A 96 15.91 -9.74 -3.93
CA ILE A 96 14.94 -9.96 -5.01
C ILE A 96 14.62 -8.63 -5.72
N ARG A 97 14.40 -7.56 -4.98
CA ARG A 97 14.10 -6.24 -5.55
C ARG A 97 15.29 -5.66 -6.32
N ASP A 98 16.51 -5.82 -5.81
CA ASP A 98 17.72 -5.43 -6.53
C ASP A 98 17.83 -6.18 -7.86
N ARG A 99 17.64 -7.50 -7.85
CA ARG A 99 17.65 -8.32 -9.07
C ARG A 99 16.56 -7.92 -10.07
N PHE A 100 15.36 -7.61 -9.61
CA PHE A 100 14.29 -7.10 -10.46
C PHE A 100 14.64 -5.72 -11.07
N ALA A 101 15.26 -4.85 -10.29
CA ALA A 101 15.70 -3.54 -10.77
C ALA A 101 16.76 -3.66 -11.86
N GLN A 102 17.65 -4.63 -11.79
CA GLN A 102 18.66 -4.91 -12.83
C GLN A 102 18.03 -5.30 -14.18
N ARG A 103 16.80 -5.83 -14.20
CA ARG A 103 16.05 -6.09 -15.44
C ARG A 103 15.45 -4.84 -16.08
N GLY A 104 15.47 -3.71 -15.37
CA GLY A 104 14.82 -2.47 -15.76
C GLY A 104 13.36 -2.38 -15.26
N LEU A 105 12.72 -1.25 -15.55
CA LEU A 105 11.35 -0.99 -15.17
C LEU A 105 10.37 -1.87 -15.95
N GLY A 106 9.45 -2.50 -15.25
CA GLY A 106 8.43 -3.35 -15.85
C GLY A 106 7.38 -3.84 -14.86
N LEU A 107 6.37 -4.53 -15.37
CA LEU A 107 5.26 -5.05 -14.54
C LEU A 107 5.71 -6.04 -13.46
N HIS A 108 6.91 -6.61 -13.58
CA HIS A 108 7.47 -7.51 -12.58
C HIS A 108 7.93 -6.80 -11.30
N ASN A 109 8.37 -5.53 -11.40
CA ASN A 109 8.91 -4.77 -10.27
C ASN A 109 8.12 -3.49 -9.92
N ASP A 110 7.13 -3.12 -10.72
CA ASP A 110 6.31 -1.93 -10.49
C ASP A 110 4.81 -2.29 -10.54
N LEU A 111 4.30 -2.74 -9.40
CA LEU A 111 2.87 -2.93 -9.16
C LEU A 111 2.28 -1.82 -8.29
N GLN A 112 2.97 -0.69 -8.22
CA GLN A 112 2.71 0.48 -7.38
C GLN A 112 2.78 0.23 -5.87
N ASN A 113 2.82 1.31 -5.09
CA ASN A 113 2.84 1.28 -3.63
C ASN A 113 3.90 0.31 -3.10
N GLU A 114 5.12 0.37 -3.67
CA GLU A 114 6.28 -0.44 -3.28
C GLU A 114 6.09 -1.95 -3.49
N HIS A 115 5.08 -2.36 -4.24
CA HIS A 115 4.89 -3.75 -4.61
C HIS A 115 5.59 -4.12 -5.92
N SER A 116 6.07 -5.35 -5.97
CA SER A 116 6.44 -6.10 -7.16
C SER A 116 5.56 -7.34 -7.25
N ILE A 117 5.83 -8.26 -8.16
CA ILE A 117 5.19 -9.59 -8.17
C ILE A 117 5.49 -10.38 -6.88
N VAL A 118 6.55 -10.00 -6.15
CA VAL A 118 6.83 -10.46 -4.79
C VAL A 118 6.37 -9.37 -3.84
N GLY A 119 5.21 -9.55 -3.23
CA GLY A 119 4.54 -8.51 -2.45
C GLY A 119 5.16 -8.31 -1.06
N ASN A 120 5.03 -7.09 -0.55
CA ASN A 120 5.41 -6.70 0.79
C ASN A 120 4.16 -6.31 1.58
N PHE A 121 3.95 -6.93 2.74
CA PHE A 121 2.71 -6.77 3.51
C PHE A 121 2.97 -6.38 4.97
N PRO A 122 3.48 -5.17 5.25
CA PRO A 122 3.74 -4.73 6.62
C PRO A 122 2.46 -4.67 7.47
N PHE A 123 1.30 -4.44 6.87
CA PHE A 123 0.02 -4.44 7.56
C PHE A 123 -0.29 -5.78 8.24
N VAL A 124 0.22 -6.91 7.73
CA VAL A 124 0.03 -8.22 8.37
C VAL A 124 0.62 -8.22 9.78
N ALA A 125 1.85 -7.72 9.93
CA ALA A 125 2.48 -7.61 11.25
C ALA A 125 1.71 -6.66 12.17
N MET A 126 1.19 -5.56 11.64
CA MET A 126 0.38 -4.60 12.39
C MET A 126 -0.91 -5.25 12.91
N PHE A 127 -1.68 -5.91 12.05
CA PHE A 127 -2.90 -6.58 12.48
C PHE A 127 -2.64 -7.78 13.39
N GLU A 128 -1.57 -8.57 13.17
CA GLU A 128 -1.18 -9.67 14.05
C GLU A 128 -0.89 -9.18 15.47
N THR A 129 -0.25 -8.04 15.60
CA THR A 129 0.17 -7.49 16.88
C THR A 129 -0.96 -6.76 17.61
N PHE A 130 -1.73 -5.95 16.90
CA PHE A 130 -2.65 -4.98 17.50
C PHE A 130 -4.13 -5.23 17.16
N GLY A 131 -4.41 -6.00 16.10
CA GLY A 131 -5.78 -6.24 15.64
C GLY A 131 -6.56 -7.21 16.53
N THR A 132 -7.87 -7.00 16.59
CA THR A 132 -8.80 -8.00 17.12
C THR A 132 -8.86 -9.23 16.20
N GLU A 133 -9.37 -10.37 16.70
CA GLU A 133 -9.51 -11.57 15.87
C GLU A 133 -10.44 -11.36 14.66
N GLU A 134 -11.42 -10.47 14.78
CA GLU A 134 -12.29 -10.06 13.67
C GLU A 134 -11.52 -9.25 12.63
N GLN A 135 -10.78 -8.23 13.07
CA GLN A 135 -9.92 -7.43 12.18
C GLN A 135 -8.86 -8.28 11.47
N LYS A 136 -8.22 -9.20 12.17
CA LYS A 136 -7.27 -10.14 11.56
C LYS A 136 -7.92 -10.95 10.43
N ARG A 137 -9.08 -11.55 10.70
CA ARG A 137 -9.81 -12.34 9.70
C ARG A 137 -10.20 -11.51 8.48
N GLU A 138 -10.66 -10.29 8.70
CA GLU A 138 -11.16 -9.43 7.64
C GLU A 138 -10.02 -8.79 6.84
N PHE A 139 -9.09 -8.12 7.52
CA PHE A 139 -8.10 -7.26 6.86
C PHE A 139 -6.87 -8.01 6.36
N ILE A 140 -6.42 -9.07 7.03
CA ILE A 140 -5.27 -9.83 6.54
C ILE A 140 -5.66 -10.57 5.27
N ARG A 141 -6.77 -11.30 5.29
CA ARG A 141 -7.26 -12.00 4.11
C ARG A 141 -7.64 -11.04 2.99
N GLY A 142 -8.47 -10.05 3.31
CA GLY A 142 -8.94 -9.08 2.33
C GLY A 142 -7.81 -8.23 1.72
N GLY A 143 -6.74 -7.99 2.48
CA GLY A 143 -5.54 -7.31 1.98
C GLY A 143 -4.80 -8.11 0.91
N PHE A 144 -4.64 -9.42 1.08
CA PHE A 144 -4.05 -10.27 0.04
C PHE A 144 -4.94 -10.36 -1.20
N GLU A 145 -6.25 -10.51 -1.01
CA GLU A 145 -7.24 -10.61 -2.08
C GLU A 145 -7.53 -9.24 -2.76
N GLY A 146 -7.05 -8.12 -2.19
CA GLY A 146 -7.31 -6.77 -2.66
C GLY A 146 -8.74 -6.27 -2.40
N THR A 147 -9.54 -6.99 -1.60
CA THR A 147 -10.91 -6.61 -1.20
C THR A 147 -10.95 -5.68 0.00
N ARG A 148 -9.85 -5.61 0.76
CA ARG A 148 -9.61 -4.64 1.84
C ARG A 148 -8.29 -3.93 1.57
N ARG A 149 -8.37 -2.64 1.29
CA ARG A 149 -7.22 -1.78 1.05
C ARG A 149 -7.19 -0.73 2.14
N VAL A 150 -6.07 -0.62 2.84
CA VAL A 150 -5.90 0.30 3.96
C VAL A 150 -4.86 1.35 3.57
N ALA A 151 -5.30 2.61 3.47
CA ALA A 151 -4.40 3.75 3.34
C ALA A 151 -3.78 4.09 4.70
N PHE A 152 -2.58 4.67 4.71
CA PHE A 152 -1.84 4.94 5.94
C PHE A 152 -1.83 6.44 6.24
N GLY A 153 -2.74 6.89 7.12
CA GLY A 153 -3.00 8.28 7.44
C GLY A 153 -2.20 8.76 8.66
N LEU A 154 -0.87 8.88 8.52
CA LEU A 154 0.02 9.35 9.58
C LEU A 154 0.48 10.79 9.36
N THR A 155 1.03 11.10 8.20
CA THR A 155 1.66 12.38 7.86
C THR A 155 0.66 13.53 7.89
N GLU A 156 1.06 14.66 8.44
CA GLU A 156 0.29 15.90 8.52
C GLU A 156 0.97 17.04 7.74
N PRO A 157 0.27 18.15 7.42
CA PRO A 157 0.85 19.24 6.67
C PRO A 157 2.15 19.78 7.26
N ASP A 158 2.23 19.94 8.59
CA ASP A 158 3.37 20.54 9.28
C ASP A 158 4.33 19.49 9.86
N HIS A 159 3.93 18.20 9.94
CA HIS A 159 4.68 17.15 10.62
C HIS A 159 4.80 15.87 9.75
N GLY A 160 6.00 15.65 9.19
CA GLY A 160 6.34 14.47 8.40
C GLY A 160 7.13 13.44 9.22
N SER A 161 8.46 13.59 9.25
CA SER A 161 9.37 12.65 9.92
C SER A 161 9.18 12.60 11.43
N ASP A 162 8.81 13.71 12.05
CA ASP A 162 8.47 13.73 13.49
C ASP A 162 6.95 13.64 13.68
N ALA A 163 6.44 12.42 13.62
CA ALA A 163 5.02 12.13 13.83
C ALA A 163 4.58 12.31 15.31
N THR A 164 5.51 12.57 16.22
CA THR A 164 5.17 12.80 17.64
C THR A 164 4.56 14.18 17.87
N TRP A 165 4.74 15.11 16.94
CA TRP A 165 4.09 16.44 16.96
C TRP A 165 2.70 16.48 16.31
N MET A 166 2.05 15.33 16.22
CA MET A 166 0.75 15.16 15.60
C MET A 166 -0.32 16.10 16.17
N GLU A 167 -0.97 16.86 15.28
CA GLU A 167 -2.05 17.80 15.60
C GLU A 167 -3.44 17.18 15.50
N THR A 168 -3.62 16.13 14.67
CA THR A 168 -4.88 15.39 14.60
C THR A 168 -5.20 14.80 15.98
N THR A 169 -6.38 15.10 16.50
CA THR A 169 -6.85 14.65 17.82
C THR A 169 -8.03 13.70 17.71
N ALA A 170 -8.22 12.87 18.71
CA ALA A 170 -9.42 12.06 18.87
C ALA A 170 -9.92 12.12 20.31
N VAL A 171 -11.19 12.48 20.48
CA VAL A 171 -11.85 12.59 21.80
C VAL A 171 -13.02 11.62 21.88
N ARG A 172 -13.25 11.06 23.06
CA ARG A 172 -14.43 10.22 23.29
C ARG A 172 -15.69 11.06 23.22
N GLU A 173 -16.67 10.57 22.48
CA GLU A 173 -17.96 11.21 22.33
C GLU A 173 -19.06 10.16 22.28
N THR A 174 -20.20 10.48 22.91
CA THR A 174 -21.44 9.70 22.77
C THR A 174 -22.38 10.46 21.85
N ARG A 175 -22.68 9.90 20.67
CA ARG A 175 -23.61 10.49 19.71
C ARG A 175 -24.78 9.54 19.48
N ASP A 176 -26.00 10.01 19.68
CA ASP A 176 -27.24 9.23 19.52
C ASP A 176 -27.26 7.94 20.36
N GLY A 177 -26.63 7.97 21.55
CA GLY A 177 -26.55 6.82 22.46
C GLY A 177 -25.48 5.79 22.08
N VAL A 178 -24.64 6.08 21.09
CA VAL A 178 -23.52 5.23 20.68
C VAL A 178 -22.21 5.87 21.14
N ASP A 179 -21.43 5.14 21.92
CA ASP A 179 -20.10 5.57 22.36
C ASP A 179 -19.10 5.36 21.22
N GLY A 180 -18.29 6.40 20.97
CA GLY A 180 -17.31 6.38 19.90
C GLY A 180 -16.18 7.38 20.11
N TRP A 181 -15.58 7.77 19.00
CA TRP A 181 -14.53 8.78 18.96
C TRP A 181 -14.85 9.79 17.86
N ARG A 182 -14.74 11.06 18.19
CA ARG A 182 -14.69 12.13 17.21
C ARG A 182 -13.23 12.42 16.90
N ILE A 183 -12.86 12.31 15.64
CA ILE A 183 -11.51 12.61 15.14
C ILE A 183 -11.58 13.95 14.46
N ASP A 184 -10.60 14.82 14.69
CA ASP A 184 -10.52 16.16 14.15
C ASP A 184 -9.08 16.46 13.71
N GLY A 185 -8.88 16.84 12.45
CA GLY A 185 -7.55 17.15 11.92
C GLY A 185 -7.38 16.98 10.42
N GLU A 186 -6.13 17.02 9.98
CA GLU A 186 -5.75 16.90 8.57
C GLU A 186 -4.64 15.88 8.38
N LYS A 187 -4.64 15.21 7.22
CA LYS A 187 -3.58 14.30 6.80
C LYS A 187 -3.13 14.65 5.38
N MET A 188 -1.87 14.42 5.08
CA MET A 188 -1.26 14.78 3.81
C MET A 188 -0.44 13.64 3.23
N TRP A 189 -0.40 13.52 1.91
CA TRP A 189 0.35 12.49 1.19
C TRP A 189 -0.15 11.06 1.45
N ILE A 190 -1.47 10.88 1.56
CA ILE A 190 -2.06 9.60 1.94
C ILE A 190 -2.28 8.70 0.72
N THR A 191 -1.28 7.93 0.40
CA THR A 191 -1.21 7.08 -0.80
C THR A 191 -2.39 6.14 -0.96
N GLY A 192 -2.94 6.09 -2.17
CA GLY A 192 -3.94 5.09 -2.56
C GLY A 192 -5.34 5.31 -1.99
N MET A 193 -5.64 6.50 -1.47
CA MET A 193 -6.93 6.79 -0.85
C MET A 193 -8.12 6.65 -1.81
N HIS A 194 -7.91 6.84 -3.12
CA HIS A 194 -8.92 6.68 -4.17
C HIS A 194 -9.48 5.24 -4.30
N VAL A 195 -8.73 4.26 -3.85
CA VAL A 195 -9.12 2.83 -3.86
C VAL A 195 -9.16 2.20 -2.46
N ALA A 196 -8.81 2.96 -1.44
CA ALA A 196 -8.82 2.47 -0.07
C ALA A 196 -10.26 2.22 0.42
N THR A 197 -10.47 1.12 1.11
CA THR A 197 -11.73 0.83 1.83
C THR A 197 -11.71 1.37 3.24
N HIS A 198 -10.51 1.60 3.77
CA HIS A 198 -10.27 2.15 5.11
C HIS A 198 -9.01 3.00 5.11
N CYS A 199 -8.94 3.94 6.04
CA CYS A 199 -7.73 4.68 6.38
C CYS A 199 -7.29 4.29 7.80
N ALA A 200 -6.05 3.83 7.95
CA ALA A 200 -5.40 3.72 9.25
C ALA A 200 -5.01 5.13 9.71
N MET A 201 -5.93 5.81 10.36
CA MET A 201 -5.83 7.21 10.77
C MET A 201 -5.18 7.28 12.16
N PHE A 202 -4.05 7.96 12.27
CA PHE A 202 -3.38 8.18 13.54
C PHE A 202 -3.84 9.52 14.13
N ALA A 203 -4.22 9.50 15.41
CA ALA A 203 -4.67 10.68 16.12
C ALA A 203 -4.19 10.64 17.58
N ARG A 204 -3.98 11.79 18.16
CA ARG A 204 -3.65 11.94 19.58
C ARG A 204 -4.90 11.80 20.43
N THR A 205 -4.88 10.86 21.35
CA THR A 205 -5.96 10.61 22.32
C THR A 205 -5.60 11.08 23.74
N SER A 206 -4.30 11.30 24.00
CA SER A 206 -3.76 11.80 25.29
C SER A 206 -2.29 12.19 25.14
N GLY A 207 -1.68 12.70 26.21
CA GLY A 207 -0.28 13.15 26.22
C GLY A 207 -0.11 14.53 25.58
N GLU A 208 1.13 14.98 25.51
CA GLU A 208 1.51 16.30 25.02
C GLU A 208 2.16 16.20 23.63
N ASP A 209 2.23 17.32 22.91
CA ASP A 209 2.92 17.42 21.64
C ASP A 209 4.40 17.04 21.80
N GLY A 210 4.95 16.28 20.84
CA GLY A 210 6.30 15.76 20.89
C GLY A 210 6.45 14.43 21.66
N GLU A 211 5.39 13.96 22.35
CA GLU A 211 5.40 12.66 23.01
C GLU A 211 4.95 11.54 22.06
N ALA A 212 5.67 10.42 22.07
CA ALA A 212 5.29 9.22 21.31
C ALA A 212 4.11 8.46 21.96
N THR A 213 3.84 8.70 23.23
CA THR A 213 2.71 8.11 23.97
C THR A 213 1.40 8.85 23.66
N GLY A 214 0.27 8.15 23.76
CA GLY A 214 -1.05 8.74 23.54
C GLY A 214 -1.48 8.86 22.08
N ILE A 215 -0.70 8.36 21.13
CA ILE A 215 -1.09 8.25 19.72
C ILE A 215 -1.80 6.92 19.50
N THR A 216 -3.00 6.98 18.92
CA THR A 216 -3.84 5.81 18.62
C THR A 216 -4.08 5.71 17.12
N CYS A 217 -4.05 4.49 16.59
CA CYS A 217 -4.42 4.20 15.21
C CYS A 217 -5.89 3.79 15.13
N PHE A 218 -6.68 4.56 14.40
CA PHE A 218 -8.09 4.28 14.11
C PHE A 218 -8.24 3.69 12.73
N LEU A 219 -9.03 2.65 12.59
CA LEU A 219 -9.36 2.07 11.30
C LEU A 219 -10.66 2.70 10.79
N VAL A 220 -10.53 3.81 10.10
CA VAL A 220 -11.66 4.64 9.62
C VAL A 220 -12.15 4.11 8.27
N PRO A 221 -13.44 3.72 8.14
CA PRO A 221 -14.00 3.33 6.85
C PRO A 221 -13.89 4.46 5.81
N ASN A 222 -13.74 4.09 4.54
CA ASN A 222 -13.77 5.04 3.43
C ASN A 222 -14.78 4.55 2.37
N PRO A 223 -15.83 5.30 2.08
CA PRO A 223 -16.17 6.62 2.64
C PRO A 223 -16.75 6.56 4.06
N THR A 224 -16.60 7.64 4.81
CA THR A 224 -17.32 7.90 6.07
C THR A 224 -17.70 9.38 6.16
N GLU A 225 -18.75 9.70 6.92
CA GLU A 225 -19.16 11.08 7.18
C GLU A 225 -18.01 11.84 7.88
N GLY A 226 -17.76 13.07 7.45
CA GLY A 226 -16.68 13.92 8.00
C GLY A 226 -15.30 13.68 7.37
N LEU A 227 -15.04 12.57 6.70
CA LEU A 227 -13.78 12.34 5.98
C LEU A 227 -13.88 12.87 4.55
N GLN A 228 -13.04 13.86 4.21
CA GLN A 228 -13.05 14.50 2.90
C GLN A 228 -11.67 14.44 2.26
N ILE A 229 -11.64 14.27 0.95
CA ILE A 229 -10.44 14.48 0.12
C ILE A 229 -10.49 15.94 -0.33
N GLU A 230 -9.57 16.76 0.18
CA GLU A 230 -9.51 18.18 -0.11
C GLU A 230 -8.88 18.44 -1.49
N GLU A 231 -7.77 17.77 -1.74
CA GLU A 231 -7.04 17.90 -3.01
C GLU A 231 -6.15 16.69 -3.27
N TRP A 232 -5.86 16.42 -4.53
CA TRP A 232 -4.82 15.50 -4.95
C TRP A 232 -3.51 16.26 -5.12
N MET A 233 -2.47 15.81 -4.43
CA MET A 233 -1.19 16.51 -4.40
C MET A 233 -0.45 16.40 -5.73
N TRP A 234 0.29 17.44 -6.07
CA TRP A 234 1.14 17.48 -7.24
C TRP A 234 2.61 17.33 -6.88
N THR A 235 3.33 16.49 -7.62
CA THR A 235 4.79 16.38 -7.56
C THR A 235 5.37 16.39 -8.96
N PHE A 236 6.51 17.04 -9.15
CA PHE A 236 7.20 17.08 -10.45
C PHE A 236 6.28 17.44 -11.63
N ASN A 237 5.34 18.38 -11.42
CA ASN A 237 4.31 18.77 -12.38
C ASN A 237 3.33 17.67 -12.80
N MET A 238 3.19 16.63 -11.99
CA MET A 238 2.24 15.55 -12.18
C MET A 238 1.29 15.44 -10.98
N PRO A 239 -0.01 15.17 -11.19
CA PRO A 239 -0.88 14.79 -10.10
C PRO A 239 -0.48 13.41 -9.57
N THR A 240 -0.78 13.17 -8.31
CA THR A 240 -0.48 11.90 -7.64
C THR A 240 -1.73 11.30 -7.05
N ASP A 241 -1.68 10.03 -6.66
CA ASP A 241 -2.72 9.37 -5.89
C ASP A 241 -2.56 9.58 -4.36
N HIS A 242 -1.88 10.68 -3.99
CA HIS A 242 -1.58 11.06 -2.60
C HIS A 242 -2.37 12.31 -2.24
N PRO A 243 -3.57 12.22 -1.67
CA PRO A 243 -4.35 13.38 -1.32
C PRO A 243 -3.95 14.01 0.01
N ARG A 244 -4.44 15.24 0.20
CA ARG A 244 -4.69 15.86 1.49
C ARG A 244 -6.11 15.51 1.93
N LEU A 245 -6.25 15.13 3.20
CA LEU A 245 -7.50 14.73 3.82
C LEU A 245 -7.84 15.68 4.95
N SER A 246 -9.12 15.99 5.14
CA SER A 246 -9.66 16.52 6.39
C SER A 246 -10.62 15.51 7.02
N ILE A 247 -10.74 15.54 8.35
CA ILE A 247 -11.69 14.72 9.10
C ILE A 247 -12.21 15.53 10.29
N THR A 248 -13.55 15.50 10.51
CA THR A 248 -14.23 16.21 11.60
C THR A 248 -15.38 15.38 12.16
#